data_d48678ed920c265383f0f4bc4ba392fc
#
_entry.id   d48678ed920c265383f0f4bc4ba392fc
#
_cell.length_a   1.000
_cell.length_b   1.000
_cell.length_c   1.000
_cell.angle_alpha   90.00
_cell.angle_beta   90.00
_cell.angle_gamma   90.00
#
_symmetry.space_group_name_H-M   'P 1'
#
loop_
_entity.id
_entity.type
_entity.pdbx_description
1 polymer ?
#
loop_
_entity_poly.entity_id
_entity_poly.type
_entity_poly.pdbx_seq_one_letter_code
_entity_poly.pdbx_strand_id
1 'polypeptide(L)'
;MNTDAIVAAGSVLAGAGMTGLIQYATFARSARARQRARIGEAADALGGALIDYRRPVYLKVTAARDGADAASGHEARWAAWSTVTRSLGRLQRVAAGIAGASDLVRVAREAVATTAALNDAAGDVASAIRGCAPVSRLAEAEDALAEAGDEARHLDEQLMAAAIRATGGA
;
A
#
# COMPACT_ATOMS: atom_id res chain seq x y z
N MET A 1 -51.06 22.93 -40.56
CA MET A 1 -50.21 22.16 -39.64
C MET A 1 -48.98 23.01 -39.38
N ASN A 2 -48.80 23.46 -38.13
CA ASN A 2 -47.85 24.51 -37.78
C ASN A 2 -46.40 23.95 -37.75
N THR A 3 -45.60 24.30 -38.76
CA THR A 3 -44.16 24.01 -38.84
C THR A 3 -43.41 24.56 -37.63
N ASP A 4 -43.84 25.67 -37.06
CA ASP A 4 -43.25 26.32 -35.88
C ASP A 4 -43.33 25.46 -34.59
N ALA A 5 -44.40 24.66 -34.45
CA ALA A 5 -44.55 23.76 -33.32
C ALA A 5 -43.59 22.56 -33.35
N ILE A 6 -43.21 22.09 -34.57
CA ILE A 6 -42.30 20.98 -34.75
C ILE A 6 -40.83 21.43 -34.49
N VAL A 7 -40.50 22.66 -34.90
CA VAL A 7 -39.16 23.23 -34.67
C VAL A 7 -38.96 23.53 -33.16
N ALA A 8 -39.99 24.03 -32.48
CA ALA A 8 -39.92 24.29 -31.04
C ALA A 8 -39.76 22.99 -30.22
N ALA A 9 -40.47 21.92 -30.58
CA ALA A 9 -40.38 20.63 -29.91
C ALA A 9 -38.98 19.97 -30.16
N GLY A 10 -38.42 20.10 -31.35
CA GLY A 10 -37.11 19.61 -31.69
C GLY A 10 -35.97 20.30 -30.91
N SER A 11 -36.05 21.62 -30.70
CA SER A 11 -35.06 22.38 -29.96
C SER A 11 -35.07 22.10 -28.47
N VAL A 12 -36.24 21.84 -27.87
CA VAL A 12 -36.37 21.47 -26.45
C VAL A 12 -35.80 20.06 -26.19
N LEU A 13 -36.04 19.10 -27.08
CA LEU A 13 -35.51 17.74 -26.98
C LEU A 13 -33.99 17.71 -27.17
N ALA A 14 -33.45 18.49 -28.09
CA ALA A 14 -32.02 18.61 -28.29
C ALA A 14 -31.31 19.27 -27.08
N GLY A 15 -31.91 20.28 -26.48
CA GLY A 15 -31.41 20.96 -25.27
C GLY A 15 -31.40 20.03 -24.05
N ALA A 16 -32.47 19.27 -23.83
CA ALA A 16 -32.58 18.32 -22.71
C ALA A 16 -31.56 17.16 -22.86
N GLY A 17 -31.34 16.66 -24.07
CA GLY A 17 -30.33 15.60 -24.36
C GLY A 17 -28.92 16.07 -24.12
N MET A 18 -28.55 17.29 -24.54
CA MET A 18 -27.22 17.86 -24.32
C MET A 18 -26.94 18.12 -22.83
N THR A 19 -27.92 18.63 -22.09
CA THR A 19 -27.80 18.86 -20.64
C THR A 19 -27.60 17.55 -19.89
N GLY A 20 -28.34 16.51 -20.25
CA GLY A 20 -28.17 15.15 -19.65
C GLY A 20 -26.78 14.54 -19.92
N LEU A 21 -26.26 14.68 -21.14
CA LEU A 21 -24.92 14.20 -21.50
C LEU A 21 -23.81 14.93 -20.73
N ILE A 22 -23.91 16.26 -20.57
CA ILE A 22 -22.94 17.06 -19.82
C ILE A 22 -22.99 16.67 -18.33
N GLN A 23 -24.19 16.51 -17.75
CA GLN A 23 -24.36 16.07 -16.37
C GLN A 23 -23.79 14.67 -16.15
N TYR A 24 -24.06 13.73 -17.05
CA TYR A 24 -23.50 12.38 -17.00
C TYR A 24 -21.97 12.38 -17.08
N ALA A 25 -21.39 13.12 -18.02
CA ALA A 25 -19.95 13.24 -18.17
C ALA A 25 -19.29 13.84 -16.92
N THR A 26 -19.90 14.87 -16.33
CA THR A 26 -19.42 15.51 -15.11
C THR A 26 -19.49 14.56 -13.92
N PHE A 27 -20.60 13.83 -13.77
CA PHE A 27 -20.77 12.81 -12.73
C PHE A 27 -19.75 11.67 -12.88
N ALA A 28 -19.54 11.16 -14.09
CA ALA A 28 -18.58 10.10 -14.36
C ALA A 28 -17.14 10.55 -14.06
N ARG A 29 -16.77 11.80 -14.40
CA ARG A 29 -15.47 12.37 -14.06
C ARG A 29 -15.28 12.49 -12.54
N SER A 30 -16.26 12.99 -11.83
CA SER A 30 -16.20 13.15 -10.37
C SER A 30 -16.15 11.79 -9.64
N ALA A 31 -16.85 10.77 -10.15
CA ALA A 31 -16.78 9.40 -9.62
C ALA A 31 -15.38 8.80 -9.79
N ARG A 32 -14.77 8.96 -10.99
CA ARG A 32 -13.40 8.51 -11.26
C ARG A 32 -12.37 9.24 -10.38
N ALA A 33 -12.51 10.56 -10.21
CA ALA A 33 -11.63 11.33 -9.34
C ALA A 33 -11.71 10.85 -7.87
N ARG A 34 -12.91 10.64 -7.35
CA ARG A 34 -13.10 10.08 -5.99
C ARG A 34 -12.50 8.68 -5.85
N GLN A 35 -12.63 7.84 -6.88
CA GLN A 35 -12.06 6.49 -6.85
C GLN A 35 -10.53 6.52 -6.84
N ARG A 36 -9.91 7.38 -7.64
CA ARG A 36 -8.46 7.60 -7.65
C ARG A 36 -7.96 8.10 -6.29
N ALA A 37 -8.65 9.06 -5.69
CA ALA A 37 -8.32 9.56 -4.35
C ALA A 37 -8.35 8.43 -3.30
N ARG A 38 -9.36 7.55 -3.32
CA ARG A 38 -9.45 6.40 -2.42
C ARG A 38 -8.29 5.40 -2.61
N ILE A 39 -7.84 5.19 -3.84
CA ILE A 39 -6.67 4.33 -4.13
C ILE A 39 -5.41 4.97 -3.53
N GLY A 40 -5.19 6.28 -3.75
CA GLY A 40 -4.07 7.01 -3.19
C GLY A 40 -4.05 6.92 -1.66
N GLU A 41 -5.15 7.27 -1.00
CA GLU A 41 -5.28 7.16 0.46
C GLU A 41 -5.01 5.74 1.01
N ALA A 42 -5.47 4.71 0.29
CA ALA A 42 -5.25 3.34 0.71
C ALA A 42 -3.79 2.89 0.51
N ALA A 43 -3.12 3.36 -0.54
CA ALA A 43 -1.70 3.10 -0.79
C ALA A 43 -0.83 3.82 0.24
N ASP A 44 -1.11 5.09 0.52
CA ASP A 44 -0.41 5.89 1.54
C ASP A 44 -0.55 5.25 2.94
N ALA A 45 -1.77 4.80 3.29
CA ALA A 45 -2.02 4.11 4.54
C ALA A 45 -1.24 2.79 4.67
N LEU A 46 -1.05 2.04 3.55
CA LEU A 46 -0.23 0.84 3.55
C LEU A 46 1.25 1.20 3.68
N GLY A 47 1.75 2.17 2.92
CA GLY A 47 3.13 2.64 3.00
C GLY A 47 3.51 3.09 4.42
N GLY A 48 2.66 3.90 5.06
CA GLY A 48 2.84 4.30 6.45
C GLY A 48 2.87 3.11 7.40
N ALA A 49 1.96 2.15 7.25
CA ALA A 49 1.92 0.95 8.09
C ALA A 49 3.17 0.06 7.94
N LEU A 50 3.73 -0.05 6.72
CA LEU A 50 4.99 -0.78 6.47
C LEU A 50 6.17 -0.12 7.17
N ILE A 51 6.28 1.21 7.09
CA ILE A 51 7.33 1.99 7.76
C ILE A 51 7.20 1.84 9.28
N ASP A 52 6.00 1.99 9.82
CA ASP A 52 5.74 1.87 11.27
C ASP A 52 6.06 0.47 11.80
N TYR A 53 5.81 -0.58 11.00
CA TYR A 53 6.14 -1.95 11.39
C TYR A 53 7.65 -2.21 11.47
N ARG A 54 8.48 -1.56 10.67
CA ARG A 54 9.93 -1.77 10.69
C ARG A 54 10.57 -1.35 12.00
N ARG A 55 10.07 -0.31 12.64
CA ARG A 55 10.60 0.17 13.91
C ARG A 55 10.62 -0.93 14.98
N PRO A 56 9.50 -1.59 15.34
CA PRO A 56 9.52 -2.69 16.32
C PRO A 56 10.30 -3.92 15.84
N VAL A 57 10.50 -4.11 14.52
CA VAL A 57 11.36 -5.18 13.98
C VAL A 57 12.84 -4.91 14.34
N TYR A 58 13.35 -3.72 14.10
CA TYR A 58 14.72 -3.37 14.46
C TYR A 58 14.93 -3.30 15.99
N LEU A 59 13.93 -2.86 16.75
CA LEU A 59 13.99 -2.86 18.22
C LEU A 59 14.12 -4.29 18.80
N LYS A 60 13.68 -5.32 18.09
CA LYS A 60 13.88 -6.74 18.48
C LYS A 60 15.37 -7.11 18.55
N VAL A 61 16.18 -6.62 17.60
CA VAL A 61 17.64 -6.84 17.58
C VAL A 61 18.31 -6.06 18.71
N THR A 62 17.94 -4.80 18.90
CA THR A 62 18.43 -3.97 20.01
C THR A 62 18.12 -4.62 21.36
N ALA A 63 16.88 -5.07 21.56
CA ALA A 63 16.48 -5.76 22.79
C ALA A 63 17.29 -7.05 23.04
N ALA A 64 17.63 -7.79 21.96
CA ALA A 64 18.50 -8.95 22.10
C ALA A 64 19.94 -8.59 22.53
N ARG A 65 20.50 -7.49 22.00
CA ARG A 65 21.81 -6.96 22.41
C ARG A 65 21.83 -6.50 23.87
N ASP A 66 20.72 -5.95 24.33
CA ASP A 66 20.55 -5.48 25.72
C ASP A 66 20.20 -6.62 26.70
N GLY A 67 20.14 -7.87 26.22
CA GLY A 67 19.82 -9.05 27.04
C GLY A 67 18.33 -9.14 27.44
N ALA A 68 17.46 -8.39 26.77
CA ALA A 68 16.03 -8.44 27.06
C ALA A 68 15.37 -9.75 26.60
N ASP A 69 14.26 -10.14 27.25
CA ASP A 69 13.49 -11.33 26.92
C ASP A 69 13.04 -11.32 25.43
N ALA A 70 13.00 -12.51 24.85
CA ALA A 70 12.51 -12.75 23.49
C ALA A 70 11.05 -12.28 23.29
N ALA A 71 10.24 -12.30 24.34
CA ALA A 71 8.87 -11.81 24.33
C ALA A 71 8.76 -10.27 24.32
N SER A 72 9.86 -9.57 24.63
CA SER A 72 9.85 -8.10 24.67
C SER A 72 9.39 -7.51 23.33
N GLY A 73 8.41 -6.62 23.38
CA GLY A 73 7.84 -5.95 22.21
C GLY A 73 7.00 -6.83 21.27
N HIS A 74 6.67 -8.08 21.65
CA HIS A 74 5.84 -8.96 20.80
C HIS A 74 4.47 -8.36 20.52
N GLU A 75 3.81 -7.81 21.51
CA GLU A 75 2.49 -7.19 21.38
C GLU A 75 2.53 -5.98 20.42
N ALA A 76 3.54 -5.13 20.55
CA ALA A 76 3.72 -3.98 19.67
C ALA A 76 3.94 -4.42 18.21
N ARG A 77 4.76 -5.47 17.98
CA ARG A 77 4.97 -6.04 16.64
C ARG A 77 3.69 -6.63 16.06
N TRP A 78 2.93 -7.36 16.87
CA TRP A 78 1.65 -7.94 16.45
C TRP A 78 0.62 -6.86 16.10
N ALA A 79 0.49 -5.82 16.91
CA ALA A 79 -0.41 -4.70 16.63
C ALA A 79 -0.03 -3.97 15.33
N ALA A 80 1.27 -3.70 15.14
CA ALA A 80 1.77 -3.07 13.91
C ALA A 80 1.53 -3.97 12.67
N TRP A 81 1.79 -5.28 12.77
CA TRP A 81 1.52 -6.23 11.69
C TRP A 81 0.03 -6.31 11.35
N SER A 82 -0.84 -6.28 12.35
CA SER A 82 -2.29 -6.24 12.14
C SER A 82 -2.72 -4.98 11.38
N THR A 83 -2.00 -3.87 11.52
CA THR A 83 -2.25 -2.65 10.77
C THR A 83 -1.81 -2.79 9.31
N VAL A 84 -0.65 -3.39 9.04
CA VAL A 84 -0.18 -3.71 7.69
C VAL A 84 -1.19 -4.58 6.94
N THR A 85 -1.61 -5.69 7.54
CA THR A 85 -2.54 -6.63 6.90
C THR A 85 -3.92 -6.02 6.63
N ARG A 86 -4.43 -5.18 7.54
CA ARG A 86 -5.69 -4.43 7.34
C ARG A 86 -5.56 -3.40 6.22
N SER A 87 -4.44 -2.68 6.15
CA SER A 87 -4.17 -1.68 5.11
C SER A 87 -4.06 -2.34 3.74
N LEU A 88 -3.35 -3.48 3.62
CA LEU A 88 -3.30 -4.27 2.39
C LEU A 88 -4.71 -4.72 1.95
N GLY A 89 -5.50 -5.27 2.87
CA GLY A 89 -6.87 -5.69 2.58
C GLY A 89 -7.77 -4.52 2.15
N ARG A 90 -7.58 -3.32 2.72
CA ARG A 90 -8.27 -2.10 2.27
C ARG A 90 -7.87 -1.72 0.85
N LEU A 91 -6.57 -1.68 0.55
CA LEU A 91 -6.06 -1.36 -0.79
C LEU A 91 -6.60 -2.34 -1.84
N GLN A 92 -6.57 -3.64 -1.56
CA GLN A 92 -7.10 -4.67 -2.47
C GLN A 92 -8.58 -4.47 -2.77
N ARG A 93 -9.40 -4.15 -1.76
CA ARG A 93 -10.85 -3.90 -1.97
C ARG A 93 -11.10 -2.64 -2.79
N VAL A 94 -10.36 -1.57 -2.54
CA VAL A 94 -10.53 -0.30 -3.27
C VAL A 94 -10.03 -0.41 -4.71
N ALA A 95 -8.98 -1.19 -4.95
CA ALA A 95 -8.39 -1.44 -6.27
C ALA A 95 -9.17 -2.49 -7.09
N ALA A 96 -10.05 -3.27 -6.47
CA ALA A 96 -10.79 -4.34 -7.13
C ALA A 96 -11.62 -3.82 -8.31
N GLY A 97 -11.47 -4.44 -9.48
CA GLY A 97 -12.20 -4.08 -10.69
C GLY A 97 -11.74 -2.80 -11.41
N ILE A 98 -10.63 -2.20 -10.97
CA ILE A 98 -10.09 -0.99 -11.60
C ILE A 98 -8.99 -1.38 -12.59
N ALA A 99 -9.19 -0.99 -13.85
CA ALA A 99 -8.19 -1.19 -14.89
C ALA A 99 -6.89 -0.44 -14.51
N GLY A 100 -5.75 -1.12 -14.60
CA GLY A 100 -4.43 -0.55 -14.28
C GLY A 100 -4.04 -0.61 -12.80
N ALA A 101 -4.92 -1.02 -11.87
CA ALA A 101 -4.58 -1.15 -10.46
C ALA A 101 -3.96 -2.53 -10.09
N SER A 102 -3.91 -3.47 -11.02
CA SER A 102 -3.34 -4.82 -10.80
C SER A 102 -1.85 -4.78 -10.43
N ASP A 103 -1.08 -3.89 -11.07
CA ASP A 103 0.34 -3.69 -10.76
C ASP A 103 0.54 -3.16 -9.34
N LEU A 104 -0.25 -2.18 -8.93
CA LEU A 104 -0.24 -1.65 -7.56
C LEU A 104 -0.52 -2.75 -6.52
N VAL A 105 -1.52 -3.60 -6.78
CA VAL A 105 -1.86 -4.72 -5.86
C VAL A 105 -0.74 -5.75 -5.81
N ARG A 106 -0.09 -6.05 -6.94
CA ARG A 106 1.07 -6.95 -7.00
C ARG A 106 2.22 -6.41 -6.17
N VAL A 107 2.65 -5.17 -6.44
CA VAL A 107 3.74 -4.51 -5.69
C VAL A 107 3.42 -4.40 -4.20
N ALA A 108 2.17 -4.08 -3.84
CA ALA A 108 1.74 -4.03 -2.45
C ALA A 108 1.89 -5.38 -1.73
N ARG A 109 1.57 -6.49 -2.39
CA ARG A 109 1.77 -7.84 -1.83
C ARG A 109 3.25 -8.18 -1.67
N GLU A 110 4.07 -7.83 -2.65
CA GLU A 110 5.52 -8.02 -2.60
C GLU A 110 6.13 -7.22 -1.45
N ALA A 111 5.77 -5.94 -1.28
CA ALA A 111 6.23 -5.11 -0.17
C ALA A 111 5.86 -5.69 1.20
N VAL A 112 4.66 -6.24 1.36
CA VAL A 112 4.24 -6.92 2.60
C VAL A 112 5.03 -8.21 2.82
N ALA A 113 5.26 -9.02 1.78
CA ALA A 113 6.02 -10.26 1.88
C ALA A 113 7.50 -9.99 2.26
N THR A 114 8.12 -8.99 1.64
CA THR A 114 9.51 -8.58 1.98
C THR A 114 9.60 -8.01 3.39
N THR A 115 8.57 -7.27 3.84
CA THR A 115 8.51 -6.78 5.22
C THR A 115 8.38 -7.94 6.23
N ALA A 116 7.70 -9.03 5.87
CA ALA A 116 7.69 -10.25 6.68
C ALA A 116 9.08 -10.91 6.73
N ALA A 117 9.76 -11.04 5.57
CA ALA A 117 11.12 -11.57 5.49
C ALA A 117 12.13 -10.75 6.32
N LEU A 118 11.97 -9.42 6.35
CA LEU A 118 12.76 -8.53 7.21
C LEU A 118 12.57 -8.87 8.71
N ASN A 119 11.35 -9.17 9.14
CA ASN A 119 11.10 -9.59 10.53
C ASN A 119 11.76 -10.94 10.84
N ASP A 120 11.76 -11.86 9.90
CA ASP A 120 12.42 -13.18 10.06
C ASP A 120 13.94 -13.02 10.16
N ALA A 121 14.56 -12.23 9.28
CA ALA A 121 15.98 -11.90 9.33
C ALA A 121 16.37 -11.23 10.67
N ALA A 122 15.56 -10.29 11.18
CA ALA A 122 15.75 -9.70 12.50
C ALA A 122 15.60 -10.75 13.62
N GLY A 123 14.77 -11.77 13.41
CA GLY A 123 14.64 -12.92 14.30
C GLY A 123 15.92 -13.76 14.36
N ASP A 124 16.53 -14.00 13.22
CA ASP A 124 17.76 -14.78 13.11
C ASP A 124 18.94 -14.06 13.79
N VAL A 125 19.09 -12.74 13.56
CA VAL A 125 20.09 -11.93 14.26
C VAL A 125 19.86 -11.98 15.78
N ALA A 126 18.64 -11.74 16.24
CA ALA A 126 18.32 -11.76 17.66
C ALA A 126 18.54 -13.15 18.29
N SER A 127 18.32 -14.23 17.55
CA SER A 127 18.58 -15.62 17.98
C SER A 127 20.08 -15.93 18.02
N ALA A 128 20.85 -15.46 17.04
CA ALA A 128 22.30 -15.60 17.02
C ALA A 128 22.96 -14.90 18.22
N ILE A 129 22.50 -13.67 18.55
CA ILE A 129 23.00 -12.92 19.71
C ILE A 129 22.70 -13.69 21.00
N ARG A 130 21.46 -14.12 21.23
CA ARG A 130 21.05 -14.84 22.48
C ARG A 130 21.71 -16.22 22.59
N GLY A 131 21.93 -16.90 21.49
CA GLY A 131 22.61 -18.19 21.43
C GLY A 131 24.13 -18.11 21.49
N CYS A 132 24.72 -16.92 21.65
CA CYS A 132 26.17 -16.72 21.63
C CYS A 132 26.80 -17.36 20.39
N ALA A 133 26.19 -17.18 19.23
CA ALA A 133 26.66 -17.75 17.97
C ALA A 133 28.09 -17.27 17.62
N PRO A 134 28.87 -18.04 16.85
CA PRO A 134 30.16 -17.59 16.32
C PRO A 134 30.02 -16.27 15.57
N VAL A 135 31.06 -15.44 15.61
CA VAL A 135 31.10 -14.11 14.97
C VAL A 135 30.72 -14.16 13.49
N SER A 136 31.21 -15.18 12.77
CA SER A 136 30.89 -15.37 11.34
C SER A 136 29.40 -15.55 11.09
N ARG A 137 28.73 -16.35 11.92
CA ARG A 137 27.28 -16.58 11.79
C ARG A 137 26.45 -15.35 12.16
N LEU A 138 26.90 -14.58 13.14
CA LEU A 138 26.26 -13.32 13.47
C LEU A 138 26.41 -12.32 12.32
N ALA A 139 27.60 -12.21 11.73
CA ALA A 139 27.84 -11.33 10.59
C ALA A 139 26.98 -11.70 9.38
N GLU A 140 26.89 -13.00 9.04
CA GLU A 140 26.00 -13.48 7.97
C GLU A 140 24.52 -13.10 8.21
N ALA A 141 24.04 -13.22 9.45
CA ALA A 141 22.67 -12.85 9.80
C ALA A 141 22.45 -11.31 9.73
N GLU A 142 23.45 -10.51 10.14
CA GLU A 142 23.39 -9.05 10.04
C GLU A 142 23.42 -8.58 8.58
N ASP A 143 24.21 -9.20 7.71
CA ASP A 143 24.24 -8.93 6.28
C ASP A 143 22.87 -9.25 5.63
N ALA A 144 22.28 -10.41 5.96
CA ALA A 144 20.95 -10.78 5.47
C ALA A 144 19.87 -9.79 5.96
N LEU A 145 19.95 -9.29 7.18
CA LEU A 145 19.05 -8.27 7.71
C LEU A 145 19.21 -6.94 6.95
N ALA A 146 20.43 -6.55 6.63
CA ALA A 146 20.71 -5.33 5.88
C ALA A 146 20.14 -5.43 4.46
N GLU A 147 20.37 -6.56 3.76
CA GLU A 147 19.83 -6.81 2.43
C GLU A 147 18.28 -6.79 2.42
N ALA A 148 17.64 -7.47 3.38
CA ALA A 148 16.18 -7.44 3.51
C ALA A 148 15.65 -6.03 3.79
N GLY A 149 16.42 -5.21 4.52
CA GLY A 149 16.09 -3.81 4.80
C GLY A 149 16.17 -2.93 3.56
N ASP A 150 17.18 -3.15 2.71
CA ASP A 150 17.35 -2.41 1.45
C ASP A 150 16.24 -2.78 0.46
N GLU A 151 15.95 -4.06 0.30
CA GLU A 151 14.85 -4.52 -0.55
C GLU A 151 13.49 -3.98 -0.09
N ALA A 152 13.24 -3.95 1.22
CA ALA A 152 12.02 -3.38 1.75
C ALA A 152 11.88 -1.88 1.43
N ARG A 153 12.98 -1.10 1.46
CA ARG A 153 12.97 0.32 1.05
C ARG A 153 12.71 0.47 -0.45
N HIS A 154 13.34 -0.35 -1.26
CA HIS A 154 13.14 -0.34 -2.70
C HIS A 154 11.68 -0.63 -3.09
N LEU A 155 11.04 -1.59 -2.43
CA LEU A 155 9.62 -1.90 -2.65
C LEU A 155 8.68 -0.80 -2.17
N ASP A 156 9.04 0.00 -1.16
CA ASP A 156 8.26 1.20 -0.81
C ASP A 156 8.25 2.22 -1.93
N GLU A 157 9.42 2.47 -2.55
CA GLU A 157 9.53 3.38 -3.68
C GLU A 157 8.70 2.87 -4.87
N GLN A 158 8.76 1.57 -5.15
CA GLN A 158 7.94 0.95 -6.19
C GLN A 158 6.44 1.05 -5.87
N LEU A 159 6.03 0.86 -4.62
CA LEU A 159 4.65 0.99 -4.18
C LEU A 159 4.12 2.40 -4.42
N MET A 160 4.89 3.42 -4.05
CA MET A 160 4.53 4.82 -4.28
C MET A 160 4.45 5.13 -5.78
N ALA A 161 5.42 4.67 -6.57
CA ALA A 161 5.41 4.83 -8.03
C ALA A 161 4.19 4.14 -8.68
N ALA A 162 3.84 2.93 -8.22
CA ALA A 162 2.67 2.20 -8.70
C ALA A 162 1.36 2.90 -8.29
N ALA A 163 1.28 3.50 -7.10
CA ALA A 163 0.14 4.29 -6.65
C ALA A 163 -0.07 5.54 -7.53
N ILE A 164 1.02 6.27 -7.84
CA ILE A 164 0.99 7.42 -8.73
C ILE A 164 0.45 7.02 -10.12
N ARG A 165 0.96 5.93 -10.70
CA ARG A 165 0.47 5.42 -12.00
C ARG A 165 -1.00 5.02 -11.94
N ALA A 166 -1.45 4.33 -10.90
CA ALA A 166 -2.82 3.88 -10.73
C ALA A 166 -3.81 5.05 -10.53
N THR A 167 -3.35 6.16 -9.96
CA THR A 167 -4.15 7.37 -9.76
C THR A 167 -4.11 8.34 -10.95
N GLY A 168 -3.27 8.06 -11.97
CA GLY A 168 -3.17 8.88 -13.19
C GLY A 168 -2.39 10.17 -12.96
N GLY A 169 -1.45 10.18 -12.03
CA GLY A 169 -0.37 11.17 -11.96
C GLY A 169 0.60 10.90 -13.09
N ALA A 170 0.63 11.80 -14.07
CA ALA A 170 1.65 11.89 -15.09
C ALA A 170 2.72 12.88 -14.64
#